data_7e7c206a8cf8d06c8da40dce963d7a6a
#
_entry.id   7e7c206a8cf8d06c8da40dce963d7a6a
#
_cell.length_a   1.000
_cell.length_b   1.000
_cell.length_c   1.000
_cell.angle_alpha   90.00
_cell.angle_beta   90.00
_cell.angle_gamma   90.00
#
_symmetry.space_group_name_H-M   'P 1'
#
loop_
_entity.id
_entity.type
_entity.pdbx_description
1 polymer ?
#
loop_
_entity_poly.entity_id
_entity_poly.type
_entity_poly.pdbx_seq_one_letter_code
_entity_poly.pdbx_strand_id
1 'polypeptide(L)'
;MPLSTSLALILMAGSSIAAPQSFDLSSGSATRQTPYQAGGHGMEPGSTDDDFLFSVAVPDGTYRVTLKLGDRKAAGDTTVKAEARRLMLRNVATKKGQLVERQFLVNVRSPALPPPPANAPGGTSVRITAGDAREYTWDDRLTLEFLGKPQVASVTIEPVSAPTIFLAGDSTVTDQAAEPAASWGQMFPAMLDGNVAVANHAKSGATLKSFLTDLRFDKLLSAVKPGDWLFIQFGHNDQKQEWPQTYADAATTYPAYLRAYIAEARRRGAAPMRCW
;
A
#
# COMPACT_ATOMS: atom_id res chain seq x y z
N MET A 1 -57.17 -5.71 -16.71
CA MET A 1 -56.18 -5.83 -15.62
C MET A 1 -55.01 -4.94 -15.98
N PRO A 2 -54.73 -3.86 -15.26
CA PRO A 2 -53.60 -2.99 -15.55
C PRO A 2 -52.32 -3.57 -14.96
N LEU A 3 -51.28 -3.66 -15.77
CA LEU A 3 -49.90 -4.00 -15.34
C LEU A 3 -49.32 -2.80 -14.60
N SER A 4 -49.01 -3.02 -13.32
CA SER A 4 -48.29 -2.07 -12.49
C SER A 4 -46.78 -2.24 -12.73
N THR A 5 -46.16 -1.26 -13.37
CA THR A 5 -44.72 -1.17 -13.57
C THR A 5 -44.09 -0.52 -12.35
N SER A 6 -43.50 -1.33 -11.47
CA SER A 6 -42.70 -0.83 -10.35
C SER A 6 -41.34 -0.35 -10.84
N LEU A 7 -41.16 0.97 -10.82
CA LEU A 7 -39.86 1.62 -11.08
C LEU A 7 -38.98 1.46 -9.85
N ALA A 8 -37.99 0.56 -9.90
CA ALA A 8 -36.99 0.43 -8.85
C ALA A 8 -36.02 1.61 -8.94
N LEU A 9 -36.09 2.51 -7.97
CA LEU A 9 -35.15 3.60 -7.78
C LEU A 9 -33.82 3.03 -7.24
N ILE A 10 -32.82 2.88 -8.09
CA ILE A 10 -31.46 2.52 -7.67
C ILE A 10 -30.86 3.77 -7.01
N LEU A 11 -30.86 3.82 -5.68
CA LEU A 11 -30.05 4.79 -4.93
C LEU A 11 -28.57 4.44 -5.16
N MET A 12 -27.91 5.23 -5.99
CA MET A 12 -26.45 5.28 -6.03
C MET A 12 -26.00 5.86 -4.69
N ALA A 13 -25.45 5.02 -3.82
CA ALA A 13 -24.75 5.49 -2.63
C ALA A 13 -23.50 6.25 -3.10
N GLY A 14 -23.59 7.57 -3.14
CA GLY A 14 -22.43 8.43 -3.35
C GLY A 14 -21.45 8.18 -2.21
N SER A 15 -20.27 7.61 -2.52
CA SER A 15 -19.18 7.53 -1.58
C SER A 15 -18.80 8.96 -1.19
N SER A 16 -19.16 9.39 0.02
CA SER A 16 -18.64 10.64 0.56
C SER A 16 -17.14 10.46 0.72
N ILE A 17 -16.36 11.23 -0.01
CA ILE A 17 -14.91 11.31 0.20
C ILE A 17 -14.73 11.80 1.63
N ALA A 18 -14.06 11.01 2.47
CA ALA A 18 -13.80 11.39 3.85
C ALA A 18 -13.00 12.70 3.87
N ALA A 19 -13.30 13.59 4.83
CA ALA A 19 -12.62 14.87 4.95
C ALA A 19 -11.11 14.66 5.26
N PRO A 20 -10.23 15.58 4.82
CA PRO A 20 -8.83 15.55 5.21
C PRO A 20 -8.66 15.56 6.74
N GLN A 21 -7.75 14.72 7.24
CA GLN A 21 -7.39 14.67 8.66
C GLN A 21 -6.02 15.31 8.84
N SER A 22 -5.89 16.22 9.83
CA SER A 22 -4.63 16.90 10.11
C SER A 22 -4.24 16.72 11.58
N PHE A 23 -2.95 16.43 11.80
CA PHE A 23 -2.39 16.14 13.11
C PHE A 23 -1.15 16.99 13.37
N ASP A 24 -1.05 17.56 14.56
CA ASP A 24 0.16 18.21 15.05
C ASP A 24 1.12 17.14 15.56
N LEU A 25 2.26 17.01 14.90
CA LEU A 25 3.33 16.07 15.26
C LEU A 25 4.57 16.80 15.80
N SER A 26 4.47 18.07 16.15
CA SER A 26 5.57 18.80 16.79
C SER A 26 5.97 18.16 18.12
N SER A 27 7.24 18.31 18.48
CA SER A 27 7.76 17.78 19.75
C SER A 27 6.93 18.30 20.94
N GLY A 28 6.45 17.37 21.78
CA GLY A 28 5.60 17.68 22.94
C GLY A 28 4.13 17.91 22.61
N SER A 29 3.68 17.77 21.37
CA SER A 29 2.25 17.86 21.04
C SER A 29 1.43 16.74 21.70
N ALA A 30 0.15 16.96 21.90
CA ALA A 30 -0.76 15.94 22.46
C ALA A 30 -0.78 14.66 21.58
N THR A 31 -0.74 14.82 20.26
CA THR A 31 -0.71 13.69 19.31
C THR A 31 0.53 12.82 19.52
N ARG A 32 1.71 13.43 19.74
CA ARG A 32 2.95 12.70 20.03
C ARG A 32 2.93 11.92 21.36
N GLN A 33 2.01 12.25 22.26
CA GLN A 33 1.83 11.59 23.55
C GLN A 33 0.68 10.58 23.55
N THR A 34 -0.10 10.50 22.47
CA THR A 34 -1.26 9.62 22.37
C THR A 34 -0.83 8.28 21.79
N PRO A 35 -0.93 7.15 22.51
CA PRO A 35 -0.72 5.82 21.95
C PRO A 35 -1.79 5.51 20.89
N TYR A 36 -1.39 4.79 19.84
CA TYR A 36 -2.33 4.32 18.83
C TYR A 36 -3.38 3.38 19.45
N GLN A 37 -4.62 3.58 19.06
CA GLN A 37 -5.75 2.70 19.39
C GLN A 37 -6.51 2.36 18.11
N ALA A 38 -6.99 1.13 18.00
CA ALA A 38 -7.73 0.66 16.84
C ALA A 38 -8.91 1.57 16.51
N GLY A 39 -9.04 1.91 15.22
CA GLY A 39 -10.06 2.86 14.75
C GLY A 39 -9.76 4.33 14.99
N GLY A 40 -8.60 4.67 15.59
CA GLY A 40 -8.20 6.03 15.92
C GLY A 40 -6.88 6.45 15.26
N HIS A 41 -6.11 7.25 15.97
CA HIS A 41 -4.77 7.66 15.58
C HIS A 41 -3.84 7.71 16.79
N GLY A 42 -2.54 7.67 16.57
CA GLY A 42 -1.54 7.79 17.65
C GLY A 42 -0.20 7.19 17.29
N MET A 43 0.65 7.13 18.29
CA MET A 43 2.02 6.62 18.23
C MET A 43 2.02 5.11 18.44
N GLU A 44 2.73 4.39 17.57
CA GLU A 44 2.92 2.95 17.73
C GLU A 44 3.92 2.64 18.87
N PRO A 45 3.82 1.44 19.49
CA PRO A 45 4.75 1.01 20.54
C PRO A 45 6.21 1.04 20.08
N GLY A 46 7.10 1.47 20.97
CA GLY A 46 8.54 1.58 20.69
C GLY A 46 8.95 2.89 20.05
N SER A 47 8.04 3.80 19.78
CA SER A 47 8.34 5.15 19.28
C SER A 47 9.16 5.95 20.30
N THR A 48 10.17 6.67 19.80
CA THR A 48 11.04 7.60 20.55
C THR A 48 10.99 8.99 19.92
N ASP A 49 11.76 9.95 20.42
CA ASP A 49 11.84 11.27 19.78
C ASP A 49 12.62 11.24 18.45
N ASP A 50 13.61 10.35 18.33
CA ASP A 50 14.50 10.24 17.16
C ASP A 50 14.01 9.21 16.11
N ASP A 51 13.10 8.32 16.51
CA ASP A 51 12.54 7.27 15.66
C ASP A 51 11.12 6.95 16.15
N PHE A 52 10.13 7.30 15.33
CA PHE A 52 8.74 7.09 15.74
C PHE A 52 7.84 6.70 14.58
N LEU A 53 6.83 5.88 14.92
CA LEU A 53 5.76 5.48 14.03
C LEU A 53 4.45 6.14 14.46
N PHE A 54 3.79 6.77 13.51
CA PHE A 54 2.48 7.39 13.68
C PHE A 54 1.47 6.69 12.77
N SER A 55 0.39 6.20 13.35
CA SER A 55 -0.68 5.49 12.63
C SER A 55 -2.01 6.22 12.70
N VAL A 56 -2.79 6.12 11.64
CA VAL A 56 -4.16 6.64 11.52
C VAL A 56 -5.03 5.57 10.89
N ALA A 57 -6.14 5.22 11.54
CA ALA A 57 -7.12 4.29 10.96
C ALA A 57 -7.78 4.90 9.73
N VAL A 58 -7.72 4.19 8.62
CA VAL A 58 -8.27 4.62 7.34
C VAL A 58 -8.78 3.41 6.55
N PRO A 59 -9.84 3.56 5.74
CA PRO A 59 -10.27 2.52 4.80
C PRO A 59 -9.22 2.18 3.74
N ASP A 60 -9.38 1.06 3.06
CA ASP A 60 -8.60 0.73 1.87
C ASP A 60 -8.70 1.86 0.85
N GLY A 61 -7.55 2.27 0.29
CA GLY A 61 -7.53 3.36 -0.67
C GLY A 61 -6.17 4.00 -0.88
N THR A 62 -6.15 5.07 -1.66
CA THR A 62 -4.96 5.88 -1.88
C THR A 62 -5.12 7.22 -1.17
N TYR A 63 -4.08 7.61 -0.44
CA TYR A 63 -4.06 8.82 0.37
C TYR A 63 -2.92 9.73 -0.04
N ARG A 64 -3.22 11.03 -0.18
CA ARG A 64 -2.18 12.06 -0.22
C ARG A 64 -1.78 12.37 1.21
N VAL A 65 -0.49 12.24 1.47
CA VAL A 65 0.14 12.66 2.72
C VAL A 65 0.90 13.96 2.45
N THR A 66 0.52 15.02 3.18
CA THR A 66 1.22 16.29 3.17
C THR A 66 1.91 16.48 4.51
N LEU A 67 3.22 16.61 4.48
CA LEU A 67 4.06 16.83 5.67
C LEU A 67 4.59 18.26 5.70
N LYS A 68 4.53 18.90 6.85
CA LYS A 68 5.35 20.07 7.17
C LYS A 68 6.51 19.62 8.03
N LEU A 69 7.71 19.65 7.44
CA LEU A 69 8.96 19.23 8.08
C LEU A 69 9.77 20.44 8.52
N GLY A 70 10.40 20.35 9.68
CA GLY A 70 11.20 21.39 10.30
C GLY A 70 10.66 21.85 11.65
N ASP A 71 11.50 22.57 12.39
CA ASP A 71 11.22 23.10 13.73
C ASP A 71 11.78 24.52 13.89
N ARG A 72 11.15 25.33 14.72
CA ARG A 72 11.58 26.71 15.01
C ARG A 72 12.88 26.79 15.78
N LYS A 73 13.21 25.76 16.58
CA LYS A 73 14.31 25.76 17.56
C LYS A 73 15.47 24.88 17.16
N ALA A 74 15.21 23.85 16.31
CA ALA A 74 16.19 22.84 15.92
C ALA A 74 16.32 22.69 14.39
N ALA A 75 17.47 22.24 13.94
CA ALA A 75 17.66 21.70 12.60
C ALA A 75 17.31 20.23 12.58
N GLY A 76 16.81 19.73 11.46
CA GLY A 76 16.43 18.33 11.27
C GLY A 76 17.00 17.69 10.02
N ASP A 77 16.99 16.38 9.99
CA ASP A 77 17.21 15.53 8.81
C ASP A 77 16.20 14.37 8.90
N THR A 78 15.14 14.46 8.12
CA THR A 78 14.00 13.55 8.25
C THR A 78 13.92 12.61 7.05
N THR A 79 14.00 11.31 7.32
CA THR A 79 13.62 10.25 6.38
C THR A 79 12.23 9.76 6.74
N VAL A 80 11.38 9.56 5.74
CA VAL A 80 9.99 9.10 5.93
C VAL A 80 9.78 7.81 5.16
N LYS A 81 9.31 6.80 5.87
CA LYS A 81 8.80 5.56 5.28
C LYS A 81 7.30 5.45 5.58
N ALA A 82 6.58 4.65 4.80
CA ALA A 82 5.18 4.36 5.01
C ALA A 82 4.94 2.85 5.01
N GLU A 83 3.93 2.39 5.74
CA GLU A 83 3.57 0.99 5.83
C GLU A 83 4.77 0.13 6.27
N ALA A 84 4.95 -1.07 5.71
CA ALA A 84 6.15 -1.89 5.96
C ALA A 84 7.39 -1.28 5.30
N ARG A 85 7.90 -0.18 5.83
CA ARG A 85 9.17 0.44 5.48
C ARG A 85 9.31 0.90 4.02
N ARG A 86 8.21 1.20 3.31
CA ARG A 86 8.28 1.82 1.97
C ARG A 86 8.90 3.20 2.05
N LEU A 87 10.00 3.44 1.34
CA LEU A 87 10.67 4.72 1.33
C LEU A 87 9.84 5.76 0.56
N MET A 88 9.45 6.83 1.23
CA MET A 88 8.69 7.94 0.64
C MET A 88 9.56 9.18 0.47
N LEU A 89 10.29 9.57 1.50
CA LEU A 89 11.21 10.72 1.48
C LEU A 89 12.55 10.31 2.11
N ARG A 90 13.65 10.74 1.50
CA ARG A 90 14.99 10.44 1.99
C ARG A 90 15.72 11.71 2.38
N ASN A 91 16.20 11.76 3.63
CA ASN A 91 17.11 12.80 4.15
C ASN A 91 16.67 14.23 3.81
N VAL A 92 15.45 14.60 4.21
CA VAL A 92 14.97 15.97 4.05
C VAL A 92 15.60 16.85 5.12
N ALA A 93 16.67 17.54 4.76
CA ALA A 93 17.35 18.44 5.66
C ALA A 93 16.59 19.77 5.85
N THR A 94 16.46 20.23 7.09
CA THR A 94 15.88 21.53 7.45
C THR A 94 16.79 22.27 8.40
N LYS A 95 16.94 23.60 8.19
CA LYS A 95 17.67 24.46 9.12
C LYS A 95 16.76 24.85 10.28
N LYS A 96 17.35 25.26 11.40
CA LYS A 96 16.60 25.89 12.49
C LYS A 96 15.73 27.02 11.98
N GLY A 97 14.45 27.03 12.32
CA GLY A 97 13.47 28.03 11.89
C GLY A 97 12.91 27.81 10.47
N GLN A 98 13.41 26.83 9.72
CA GLN A 98 12.92 26.51 8.38
C GLN A 98 11.79 25.49 8.46
N LEU A 99 10.72 25.73 7.71
CA LEU A 99 9.68 24.75 7.43
C LEU A 99 9.64 24.48 5.93
N VAL A 100 9.57 23.19 5.57
CA VAL A 100 9.41 22.73 4.20
C VAL A 100 8.21 21.84 4.08
N GLU A 101 7.46 21.95 3.00
CA GLU A 101 6.35 21.06 2.71
C GLU A 101 6.77 19.96 1.73
N ARG A 102 6.32 18.74 1.98
CA ARG A 102 6.52 17.58 1.11
C ARG A 102 5.22 16.81 0.99
N GLN A 103 4.98 16.25 -0.19
CA GLN A 103 3.80 15.44 -0.48
C GLN A 103 4.21 14.15 -1.16
N PHE A 104 3.45 13.08 -0.87
CA PHE A 104 3.54 11.80 -1.54
C PHE A 104 2.20 11.06 -1.44
N LEU A 105 2.08 9.96 -2.19
CA LEU A 105 0.89 9.12 -2.17
C LEU A 105 1.20 7.79 -1.50
N VAL A 106 0.31 7.34 -0.61
CA VAL A 106 0.37 6.02 0.03
C VAL A 106 -0.87 5.22 -0.34
N ASN A 107 -0.69 3.96 -0.74
CA ASN A 107 -1.78 3.02 -0.89
C ASN A 107 -1.86 2.11 0.34
N VAL A 108 -3.02 2.13 1.00
CA VAL A 108 -3.36 1.33 2.18
C VAL A 108 -4.32 0.23 1.77
N ARG A 109 -4.18 -0.97 2.32
CA ARG A 109 -5.05 -2.10 2.04
C ARG A 109 -5.13 -3.07 3.21
N SER A 110 -6.33 -3.53 3.49
CA SER A 110 -6.60 -4.69 4.33
C SER A 110 -6.60 -5.99 3.51
N PRO A 111 -6.57 -7.17 4.14
CA PRO A 111 -6.71 -8.42 3.41
C PRO A 111 -8.12 -8.69 2.88
N ALA A 112 -9.11 -7.93 3.29
CA ALA A 112 -10.50 -8.13 2.91
C ALA A 112 -10.71 -8.02 1.39
N LEU A 113 -11.54 -8.91 0.86
CA LEU A 113 -12.01 -8.93 -0.54
C LEU A 113 -13.52 -8.69 -0.56
N PRO A 114 -14.05 -8.05 -1.61
CA PRO A 114 -15.48 -8.08 -1.86
C PRO A 114 -15.97 -9.53 -1.87
N PRO A 115 -17.09 -9.85 -1.18
CA PRO A 115 -17.59 -11.22 -1.17
C PRO A 115 -17.98 -11.66 -2.59
N PRO A 116 -17.76 -12.93 -2.96
CA PRO A 116 -18.24 -13.46 -4.22
C PRO A 116 -19.78 -13.44 -4.24
N PRO A 117 -20.41 -13.40 -5.43
CA PRO A 117 -21.85 -13.58 -5.55
C PRO A 117 -22.32 -14.87 -4.87
N ALA A 118 -23.57 -14.91 -4.44
CA ALA A 118 -24.16 -16.11 -3.85
C ALA A 118 -24.00 -17.32 -4.79
N ASN A 119 -23.61 -18.45 -4.24
CA ASN A 119 -23.33 -19.70 -4.96
C ASN A 119 -22.14 -19.66 -5.95
N ALA A 120 -21.30 -18.61 -5.91
CA ALA A 120 -20.06 -18.59 -6.67
C ALA A 120 -18.87 -19.05 -5.81
N PRO A 121 -17.87 -19.76 -6.38
CA PRO A 121 -16.64 -20.05 -5.69
C PRO A 121 -15.84 -18.76 -5.49
N GLY A 122 -15.05 -18.69 -4.43
CA GLY A 122 -14.18 -17.55 -4.14
C GLY A 122 -13.93 -17.42 -2.65
N GLY A 123 -13.05 -16.48 -2.31
CA GLY A 123 -12.72 -16.14 -0.92
C GLY A 123 -13.11 -14.70 -0.60
N THR A 124 -13.17 -14.39 0.68
CA THR A 124 -13.48 -13.06 1.20
C THR A 124 -12.25 -12.35 1.77
N SER A 125 -11.07 -13.00 1.72
CA SER A 125 -9.83 -12.47 2.25
C SER A 125 -8.62 -13.04 1.53
N VAL A 126 -7.60 -12.22 1.36
CA VAL A 126 -6.25 -12.67 0.97
C VAL A 126 -5.73 -13.61 2.03
N ARG A 127 -5.05 -14.69 1.60
CA ARG A 127 -4.30 -15.55 2.51
C ARG A 127 -3.01 -14.85 2.92
N ILE A 128 -3.00 -14.27 4.11
CA ILE A 128 -1.80 -13.68 4.72
C ILE A 128 -1.17 -14.66 5.72
N THR A 129 0.15 -14.56 5.91
CA THR A 129 0.87 -15.33 6.93
C THR A 129 0.83 -14.60 8.27
N ALA A 130 1.21 -15.30 9.35
CA ALA A 130 1.39 -14.66 10.65
C ALA A 130 2.51 -13.57 10.65
N GLY A 131 3.45 -13.64 9.70
CA GLY A 131 4.42 -12.59 9.42
C GLY A 131 3.74 -11.36 8.82
N ASP A 132 3.06 -11.54 7.71
CA ASP A 132 2.32 -10.46 7.03
C ASP A 132 1.36 -9.72 8.00
N ALA A 133 0.71 -10.44 8.90
CA ALA A 133 -0.25 -9.86 9.86
C ALA A 133 0.39 -8.98 10.95
N ARG A 134 1.73 -9.05 11.12
CA ARG A 134 2.48 -8.22 12.07
C ARG A 134 3.11 -7.01 11.42
N GLU A 135 3.09 -6.94 10.10
CA GLU A 135 3.62 -5.84 9.32
C GLU A 135 2.52 -4.80 9.08
N TYR A 136 2.89 -3.54 9.05
CA TYR A 136 1.97 -2.41 8.73
C TYR A 136 1.65 -2.36 7.23
N THR A 137 1.14 -3.44 6.66
CA THR A 137 0.94 -3.57 5.20
C THR A 137 -0.41 -4.14 4.82
N TRP A 138 -1.00 -4.97 5.68
CA TRP A 138 -2.28 -5.64 5.47
C TRP A 138 -3.21 -5.36 6.64
N ASP A 139 -3.48 -4.09 6.91
CA ASP A 139 -4.33 -3.66 8.01
C ASP A 139 -5.26 -2.50 7.61
N ASP A 140 -5.95 -1.91 8.57
CA ASP A 140 -6.94 -0.84 8.40
C ASP A 140 -6.40 0.54 8.78
N ARG A 141 -5.09 0.77 8.63
CA ARG A 141 -4.44 2.02 9.01
C ARG A 141 -3.32 2.41 8.07
N LEU A 142 -3.08 3.71 7.97
CA LEU A 142 -1.91 4.28 7.34
C LEU A 142 -0.87 4.52 8.42
N THR A 143 0.28 3.87 8.29
CA THR A 143 1.41 4.03 9.21
C THR A 143 2.56 4.78 8.54
N LEU A 144 3.10 5.77 9.24
CA LEU A 144 4.26 6.56 8.83
C LEU A 144 5.38 6.37 9.85
N GLU A 145 6.58 6.04 9.37
CA GLU A 145 7.81 5.94 10.15
C GLU A 145 8.70 7.15 9.85
N PHE A 146 9.15 7.82 10.90
CA PHE A 146 10.02 9.00 10.82
C PHE A 146 11.36 8.71 11.49
N LEU A 147 12.46 8.90 10.75
CA LEU A 147 13.80 8.45 11.10
C LEU A 147 14.84 9.55 10.98
N GLY A 148 15.97 9.41 11.65
CA GLY A 148 17.13 10.28 11.61
C GLY A 148 17.10 11.33 12.72
N LYS A 149 16.90 12.59 12.41
CA LYS A 149 16.60 13.67 13.35
C LYS A 149 15.28 14.31 12.94
N PRO A 150 14.17 13.59 13.10
CA PRO A 150 12.90 13.99 12.52
C PRO A 150 12.38 15.25 13.22
N GLN A 151 12.19 16.29 12.42
CA GLN A 151 11.48 17.48 12.84
C GLN A 151 10.20 17.58 12.03
N VAL A 152 9.09 17.15 12.61
CA VAL A 152 7.78 17.06 11.96
C VAL A 152 6.82 18.01 12.66
N ALA A 153 6.40 19.06 11.99
CA ALA A 153 5.44 20.01 12.54
C ALA A 153 4.00 19.45 12.43
N SER A 154 3.64 18.94 11.25
CA SER A 154 2.29 18.39 11.06
C SER A 154 2.24 17.39 9.91
N VAL A 155 1.23 16.53 9.93
CA VAL A 155 0.81 15.66 8.83
C VAL A 155 -0.66 15.94 8.50
N THR A 156 -0.97 15.97 7.19
CA THR A 156 -2.35 15.96 6.69
C THR A 156 -2.51 14.75 5.79
N ILE A 157 -3.59 13.99 5.99
CA ILE A 157 -3.93 12.76 5.26
C ILE A 157 -5.27 12.99 4.58
N GLU A 158 -5.30 12.85 3.25
CA GLU A 158 -6.47 13.11 2.41
C GLU A 158 -6.70 11.94 1.46
N PRO A 159 -7.89 11.32 1.42
CA PRO A 159 -8.20 10.30 0.42
C PRO A 159 -8.26 10.94 -0.98
N VAL A 160 -7.60 10.28 -1.95
CA VAL A 160 -7.53 10.79 -3.32
C VAL A 160 -7.70 9.66 -4.34
N SER A 161 -8.24 10.02 -5.51
CA SER A 161 -8.16 9.17 -6.68
C SER A 161 -6.94 9.58 -7.50
N ALA A 162 -5.97 8.67 -7.63
CA ALA A 162 -4.74 8.92 -8.37
C ALA A 162 -4.39 7.70 -9.25
N PRO A 163 -3.63 7.89 -10.33
CA PRO A 163 -3.03 6.77 -11.04
C PRO A 163 -2.18 5.93 -10.10
N THR A 164 -2.25 4.61 -10.26
CA THR A 164 -1.57 3.68 -9.35
C THR A 164 -0.74 2.66 -10.12
N ILE A 165 0.49 2.42 -9.66
CA ILE A 165 1.33 1.32 -10.10
C ILE A 165 1.13 0.17 -9.11
N PHE A 166 0.49 -0.88 -9.56
CA PHE A 166 0.34 -2.12 -8.80
C PHE A 166 1.54 -3.02 -9.03
N LEU A 167 2.17 -3.51 -7.96
CA LEU A 167 3.30 -4.43 -8.03
C LEU A 167 2.83 -5.84 -7.66
N ALA A 168 3.03 -6.77 -8.59
CA ALA A 168 2.85 -8.20 -8.38
C ALA A 168 4.22 -8.87 -8.53
N GLY A 169 4.70 -9.53 -7.47
CA GLY A 169 6.04 -10.10 -7.49
C GLY A 169 6.39 -10.90 -6.25
N ASP A 170 7.65 -11.27 -6.19
CA ASP A 170 8.25 -12.06 -5.11
C ASP A 170 9.08 -11.21 -4.12
N SER A 171 10.09 -11.82 -3.45
CA SER A 171 10.93 -11.16 -2.44
C SER A 171 11.78 -10.01 -2.97
N THR A 172 12.01 -9.93 -4.28
CA THR A 172 12.76 -8.84 -4.90
C THR A 172 11.92 -7.57 -5.07
N VAL A 173 10.60 -7.70 -4.92
CA VAL A 173 9.60 -6.63 -5.09
C VAL A 173 8.90 -6.27 -3.79
N THR A 174 8.69 -7.23 -2.89
CA THR A 174 7.87 -7.07 -1.67
C THR A 174 8.45 -6.05 -0.70
N ASP A 175 7.60 -5.43 0.10
CA ASP A 175 8.04 -4.67 1.26
C ASP A 175 8.71 -5.64 2.25
N GLN A 176 9.98 -5.44 2.56
CA GLN A 176 10.75 -6.27 3.49
C GLN A 176 10.56 -5.73 4.91
N ALA A 177 10.16 -6.59 5.83
CA ALA A 177 9.79 -6.21 7.19
C ALA A 177 10.96 -5.72 8.04
N ALA A 178 12.18 -6.24 7.79
CA ALA A 178 13.36 -5.97 8.63
C ALA A 178 14.63 -5.77 7.81
N GLU A 179 15.52 -4.92 8.32
CA GLU A 179 16.89 -4.77 7.79
C GLU A 179 17.73 -6.03 8.09
N PRO A 180 18.72 -6.32 7.23
CA PRO A 180 19.20 -5.53 6.08
C PRO A 180 18.42 -5.81 4.77
N ALA A 181 17.35 -6.60 4.81
CA ALA A 181 16.59 -6.91 3.62
C ALA A 181 15.89 -5.65 3.08
N ALA A 182 15.94 -5.51 1.77
CA ALA A 182 15.26 -4.46 1.01
C ALA A 182 14.90 -4.97 -0.38
N SER A 183 13.97 -4.32 -1.04
CA SER A 183 13.58 -4.62 -2.41
C SER A 183 13.48 -3.33 -3.25
N TRP A 184 13.48 -3.48 -4.58
CA TRP A 184 13.29 -2.32 -5.43
C TRP A 184 11.86 -1.76 -5.32
N GLY A 185 10.84 -2.61 -5.15
CA GLY A 185 9.45 -2.17 -5.00
C GLY A 185 9.23 -1.36 -3.74
N GLN A 186 9.96 -1.65 -2.67
CA GLN A 186 9.95 -0.92 -1.40
C GLN A 186 10.60 0.47 -1.53
N MET A 187 11.62 0.62 -2.38
CA MET A 187 12.34 1.87 -2.59
C MET A 187 11.75 2.74 -3.70
N PHE A 188 10.96 2.15 -4.58
CA PHE A 188 10.44 2.76 -5.79
C PHE A 188 9.59 4.03 -5.56
N PRO A 189 8.72 4.11 -4.52
CA PRO A 189 7.90 5.30 -4.29
C PRO A 189 8.73 6.59 -4.12
N ALA A 190 9.92 6.53 -3.53
CA ALA A 190 10.80 7.69 -3.36
C ALA A 190 11.38 8.25 -4.66
N MET A 191 11.25 7.52 -5.77
CA MET A 191 11.72 7.92 -7.11
C MET A 191 10.62 8.59 -7.94
N LEU A 192 9.38 8.61 -7.42
CA LEU A 192 8.23 9.21 -8.09
C LEU A 192 8.02 10.66 -7.62
N ASP A 193 7.35 11.44 -8.45
CA ASP A 193 7.08 12.88 -8.19
C ASP A 193 5.90 13.14 -7.24
N GLY A 194 5.36 12.08 -6.61
CA GLY A 194 4.20 12.20 -5.70
C GLY A 194 2.83 12.26 -6.38
N ASN A 195 2.76 12.12 -7.70
CA ASN A 195 1.49 12.14 -8.46
C ASN A 195 0.98 10.72 -8.80
N VAL A 196 1.78 9.69 -8.57
CA VAL A 196 1.46 8.28 -8.83
C VAL A 196 1.64 7.49 -7.54
N ALA A 197 0.64 6.69 -7.17
CA ALA A 197 0.72 5.81 -6.02
C ALA A 197 1.40 4.48 -6.38
N VAL A 198 2.04 3.83 -5.41
CA VAL A 198 2.53 2.46 -5.52
C VAL A 198 1.76 1.56 -4.57
N ALA A 199 1.07 0.57 -5.12
CA ALA A 199 0.38 -0.49 -4.37
C ALA A 199 1.17 -1.80 -4.46
N ASN A 200 2.04 -2.05 -3.48
CA ASN A 200 2.92 -3.21 -3.50
C ASN A 200 2.23 -4.44 -2.91
N HIS A 201 1.69 -5.32 -3.75
CA HIS A 201 1.03 -6.57 -3.38
C HIS A 201 1.98 -7.79 -3.34
N ALA A 202 3.25 -7.60 -3.68
CA ALA A 202 4.23 -8.67 -3.74
C ALA A 202 4.40 -9.40 -2.40
N LYS A 203 4.95 -10.62 -2.44
CA LYS A 203 5.19 -11.45 -1.26
C LYS A 203 6.46 -12.25 -1.42
N SER A 204 7.29 -12.31 -0.39
CA SER A 204 8.46 -13.18 -0.36
C SER A 204 8.08 -14.64 -0.61
N GLY A 205 8.81 -15.31 -1.51
CA GLY A 205 8.54 -16.70 -1.88
C GLY A 205 7.38 -16.89 -2.87
N ALA A 206 6.68 -15.84 -3.29
CA ALA A 206 5.55 -15.99 -4.21
C ALA A 206 6.00 -16.45 -5.61
N THR A 207 5.10 -17.19 -6.24
CA THR A 207 5.12 -17.59 -7.65
C THR A 207 3.87 -17.04 -8.33
N LEU A 208 3.81 -17.03 -9.65
CA LEU A 208 2.57 -16.68 -10.38
C LEU A 208 1.38 -17.51 -9.88
N LYS A 209 1.60 -18.82 -9.63
CA LYS A 209 0.54 -19.72 -9.16
C LYS A 209 0.11 -19.43 -7.72
N SER A 210 1.07 -19.29 -6.78
CA SER A 210 0.72 -19.03 -5.38
C SER A 210 0.06 -17.67 -5.19
N PHE A 211 0.43 -16.67 -5.97
CA PHE A 211 -0.18 -15.34 -5.94
C PHE A 211 -1.67 -15.36 -6.34
N LEU A 212 -2.07 -16.28 -7.24
CA LEU A 212 -3.47 -16.58 -7.54
C LEU A 212 -4.15 -17.33 -6.37
N THR A 213 -3.55 -18.43 -5.91
CA THR A 213 -4.19 -19.29 -4.89
C THR A 213 -4.27 -18.63 -3.51
N ASP A 214 -3.42 -17.64 -3.23
CA ASP A 214 -3.49 -16.82 -2.02
C ASP A 214 -4.46 -15.64 -2.16
N LEU A 215 -5.15 -15.50 -3.31
CA LEU A 215 -6.08 -14.41 -3.64
C LEU A 215 -5.44 -13.01 -3.65
N ARG A 216 -4.10 -12.92 -3.73
CA ARG A 216 -3.40 -11.64 -3.81
C ARG A 216 -3.65 -10.94 -5.15
N PHE A 217 -3.77 -11.73 -6.23
CA PHE A 217 -4.10 -11.19 -7.54
C PHE A 217 -5.54 -10.70 -7.60
N ASP A 218 -6.49 -11.41 -6.99
CA ASP A 218 -7.89 -10.96 -6.89
C ASP A 218 -8.01 -9.65 -6.12
N LYS A 219 -7.27 -9.51 -5.01
CA LYS A 219 -7.21 -8.27 -4.24
C LYS A 219 -6.65 -7.11 -5.07
N LEU A 220 -5.55 -7.34 -5.77
CA LEU A 220 -4.97 -6.36 -6.68
C LEU A 220 -5.99 -5.95 -7.75
N LEU A 221 -6.62 -6.92 -8.42
CA LEU A 221 -7.59 -6.68 -9.48
C LEU A 221 -8.87 -5.99 -9.00
N SER A 222 -9.25 -6.13 -7.73
CA SER A 222 -10.41 -5.45 -7.16
C SER A 222 -10.22 -3.93 -7.04
N ALA A 223 -8.96 -3.47 -7.03
CA ALA A 223 -8.61 -2.05 -6.90
C ALA A 223 -8.15 -1.41 -8.23
N VAL A 224 -7.79 -2.21 -9.22
CA VAL A 224 -7.31 -1.74 -10.54
C VAL A 224 -8.43 -1.03 -11.31
N LYS A 225 -8.10 0.13 -11.86
CA LYS A 225 -8.99 0.95 -12.71
C LYS A 225 -8.30 1.37 -14.01
N PRO A 226 -9.05 1.85 -15.01
CA PRO A 226 -8.46 2.37 -16.24
C PRO A 226 -7.41 3.47 -15.99
N GLY A 227 -6.27 3.36 -16.68
CA GLY A 227 -5.14 4.27 -16.54
C GLY A 227 -4.11 3.87 -15.48
N ASP A 228 -4.33 2.80 -14.74
CA ASP A 228 -3.34 2.23 -13.83
C ASP A 228 -2.30 1.37 -14.56
N TRP A 229 -1.24 0.99 -13.86
CA TRP A 229 -0.21 0.07 -14.35
C TRP A 229 -0.14 -1.17 -13.47
N LEU A 230 0.14 -2.32 -14.09
CA LEU A 230 0.48 -3.55 -13.38
C LEU A 230 1.90 -3.98 -13.74
N PHE A 231 2.83 -3.86 -12.78
CA PHE A 231 4.19 -4.37 -12.91
C PHE A 231 4.25 -5.80 -12.39
N ILE A 232 4.78 -6.72 -13.21
CA ILE A 232 4.79 -8.15 -12.95
C ILE A 232 6.25 -8.63 -12.93
N GLN A 233 6.70 -9.15 -11.78
CA GLN A 233 8.03 -9.74 -11.63
C GLN A 233 7.97 -11.02 -10.81
N PHE A 234 8.02 -12.14 -11.50
CA PHE A 234 8.10 -13.50 -10.96
C PHE A 234 9.11 -14.32 -11.76
N GLY A 235 9.42 -15.52 -11.31
CA GLY A 235 10.31 -16.45 -12.00
C GLY A 235 11.31 -17.11 -11.05
N HIS A 236 11.89 -16.35 -10.12
CA HIS A 236 12.88 -16.89 -9.18
C HIS A 236 12.34 -18.09 -8.37
N ASN A 237 11.11 -18.05 -7.96
CA ASN A 237 10.48 -19.14 -7.20
C ASN A 237 9.74 -20.12 -8.12
N ASP A 238 9.19 -19.65 -9.24
CA ASP A 238 8.43 -20.46 -10.19
C ASP A 238 9.25 -21.61 -10.78
N GLN A 239 10.56 -21.43 -10.96
CA GLN A 239 11.47 -22.42 -11.54
C GLN A 239 11.86 -23.56 -10.57
N LYS A 240 11.48 -23.49 -9.29
CA LYS A 240 11.87 -24.45 -8.27
C LYS A 240 11.07 -25.74 -8.39
N GLN A 241 11.64 -26.74 -9.05
CA GLN A 241 11.00 -28.06 -9.25
C GLN A 241 10.75 -28.80 -7.95
N GLU A 242 11.55 -28.53 -6.92
CA GLU A 242 11.39 -29.06 -5.57
C GLU A 242 10.14 -28.50 -4.84
N TRP A 243 9.47 -27.51 -5.43
CA TRP A 243 8.19 -26.97 -4.98
C TRP A 243 7.05 -27.36 -5.93
N PRO A 244 6.61 -28.63 -5.97
CA PRO A 244 5.74 -29.16 -7.02
C PRO A 244 4.38 -28.47 -7.09
N GLN A 245 3.88 -27.91 -5.98
CA GLN A 245 2.59 -27.19 -5.96
C GLN A 245 2.64 -25.84 -6.64
N THR A 246 3.81 -25.20 -6.68
CA THR A 246 3.97 -23.83 -7.17
C THR A 246 4.93 -23.72 -8.36
N TYR A 247 5.60 -24.80 -8.72
CA TYR A 247 6.44 -24.89 -9.91
C TYR A 247 5.67 -24.54 -11.18
N ALA A 248 6.28 -23.76 -12.04
CA ALA A 248 5.76 -23.44 -13.35
C ALA A 248 6.86 -23.66 -14.40
N ASP A 249 6.64 -24.62 -15.30
CA ASP A 249 7.56 -24.92 -16.40
C ASP A 249 7.72 -23.71 -17.31
N ALA A 250 8.99 -23.37 -17.61
CA ALA A 250 9.35 -22.14 -18.33
C ALA A 250 8.83 -22.10 -19.78
N ALA A 251 8.64 -23.26 -20.41
CA ALA A 251 8.20 -23.34 -21.81
C ALA A 251 6.67 -23.37 -21.95
N THR A 252 5.95 -23.81 -20.92
CA THR A 252 4.50 -24.09 -21.00
C THR A 252 3.66 -23.31 -19.98
N THR A 253 3.74 -23.68 -18.70
CA THR A 253 2.84 -23.14 -17.68
C THR A 253 3.19 -21.73 -17.24
N TYR A 254 4.46 -21.37 -17.12
CA TYR A 254 4.87 -20.00 -16.76
C TYR A 254 4.35 -18.96 -17.76
N PRO A 255 4.58 -19.09 -19.09
CA PRO A 255 4.01 -18.13 -20.04
C PRO A 255 2.48 -18.16 -20.10
N ALA A 256 1.82 -19.28 -19.78
CA ALA A 256 0.37 -19.35 -19.69
C ALA A 256 -0.18 -18.50 -18.54
N TYR A 257 0.40 -18.63 -17.34
CA TYR A 257 0.04 -17.77 -16.20
C TYR A 257 0.31 -16.29 -16.50
N LEU A 258 1.48 -15.97 -17.05
CA LEU A 258 1.83 -14.58 -17.37
C LEU A 258 0.83 -13.96 -18.37
N ARG A 259 0.41 -14.72 -19.39
CA ARG A 259 -0.64 -14.26 -20.34
C ARG A 259 -1.96 -13.97 -19.62
N ALA A 260 -2.35 -14.80 -18.65
CA ALA A 260 -3.57 -14.58 -17.87
C ALA A 260 -3.50 -13.28 -17.06
N TYR A 261 -2.38 -13.01 -16.37
CA TYR A 261 -2.17 -11.74 -15.64
C TYR A 261 -2.27 -10.52 -16.56
N ILE A 262 -1.62 -10.58 -17.71
CA ILE A 262 -1.66 -9.52 -18.73
C ILE A 262 -3.08 -9.30 -19.25
N ALA A 263 -3.81 -10.37 -19.54
CA ALA A 263 -5.19 -10.29 -20.04
C ALA A 263 -6.13 -9.66 -19.03
N GLU A 264 -6.02 -10.05 -17.76
CA GLU A 264 -6.86 -9.50 -16.67
C GLU A 264 -6.58 -8.01 -16.40
N ALA A 265 -5.32 -7.58 -16.46
CA ALA A 265 -4.98 -6.17 -16.36
C ALA A 265 -5.58 -5.35 -17.52
N ARG A 266 -5.39 -5.81 -18.75
CA ARG A 266 -5.92 -5.15 -19.95
C ARG A 266 -7.44 -5.07 -19.95
N ARG A 267 -8.13 -6.13 -19.50
CA ARG A 267 -9.59 -6.15 -19.39
C ARG A 267 -10.12 -5.06 -18.46
N ARG A 268 -9.31 -4.60 -17.50
CA ARG A 268 -9.63 -3.50 -16.57
C ARG A 268 -9.09 -2.15 -17.02
N GLY A 269 -8.51 -2.05 -18.20
CA GLY A 269 -7.94 -0.81 -18.74
C GLY A 269 -6.59 -0.42 -18.15
N ALA A 270 -5.91 -1.34 -17.44
CA ALA A 270 -4.56 -1.11 -16.95
C ALA A 270 -3.50 -1.52 -17.98
N ALA A 271 -2.33 -0.86 -17.91
CA ALA A 271 -1.18 -1.17 -18.73
C ALA A 271 -0.26 -2.19 -18.01
N PRO A 272 -0.18 -3.46 -18.48
CA PRO A 272 0.73 -4.43 -17.89
C PRO A 272 2.16 -4.21 -18.37
N MET A 273 3.11 -4.27 -17.44
CA MET A 273 4.56 -4.22 -17.69
C MET A 273 5.22 -5.43 -17.03
N ARG A 274 6.08 -6.13 -17.78
CA ARG A 274 6.90 -7.20 -17.24
C ARG A 274 8.27 -6.63 -16.86
N CYS A 275 8.64 -6.81 -15.59
CA CYS A 275 9.96 -6.49 -15.07
C CYS A 275 10.84 -7.76 -15.08
N TRP A 276 12.10 -7.64 -15.44
CA TRP A 276 13.06 -8.77 -15.56
C TRP A 276 13.90 -8.90 -14.29
#